data_fd065f0c38d57a0553e7cb21a4b5bc59
#
_entry.id   fd065f0c38d57a0553e7cb21a4b5bc59
#
_cell.length_a   1.000
_cell.length_b   1.000
_cell.length_c   1.000
_cell.angle_alpha   90.00
_cell.angle_beta   90.00
_cell.angle_gamma   90.00
#
_symmetry.space_group_name_H-M   'P 1'
#
loop_
_entity.id
_entity.type
_entity.pdbx_description
1 polymer ?
#
loop_
_entity_poly.entity_id
_entity_poly.type
_entity_poly.pdbx_seq_one_letter_code
_entity_poly.pdbx_strand_id
1 'polypeptide(L)'
;SGAIYAALEARKRGVMKNRSYEERHQAALGVFDAFMGGSVAEPERGARSFRRQHGALGTFAFDVVMGDVWSRSQLSPRDRSLIVISVLATIGSTEELSLHTEVGLNNGLTRSEIEEIIIHVAAYAGFPMAMQASRVVTSRFCEIDGVDRLPERKGAAELSDVERRERAHEVRKSLTGGRCADDIEADYAALVEHLGEVGVIAYHWAFGD
;
A
#
# COMPACT_ATOMS: atom_id res chain seq x y z
N SER A 1 -19.95 30.89 18.76
CA SER A 1 -20.47 29.56 18.37
C SER A 1 -20.74 29.43 16.85
N GLY A 2 -21.04 30.50 16.13
CA GLY A 2 -21.32 30.50 14.69
C GLY A 2 -20.11 30.13 13.81
N ALA A 3 -18.90 30.57 14.18
CA ALA A 3 -17.68 30.28 13.43
C ALA A 3 -17.28 28.77 13.46
N ILE A 4 -17.53 28.11 14.59
CA ILE A 4 -17.26 26.66 14.73
C ILE A 4 -18.28 25.86 13.89
N TYR A 5 -19.55 26.30 13.87
CA TYR A 5 -20.57 25.65 13.05
C TYR A 5 -20.31 25.84 11.55
N ALA A 6 -19.89 27.03 11.13
CA ALA A 6 -19.50 27.31 9.75
C ALA A 6 -18.25 26.51 9.32
N ALA A 7 -17.26 26.35 10.21
CA ALA A 7 -16.08 25.55 9.97
C ALA A 7 -16.41 24.04 9.89
N LEU A 8 -17.32 23.54 10.73
CA LEU A 8 -17.82 22.16 10.67
C LEU A 8 -18.63 21.91 9.40
N GLU A 9 -19.46 22.84 8.96
CA GLU A 9 -20.22 22.75 7.72
C GLU A 9 -19.32 22.87 6.47
N ALA A 10 -18.28 23.70 6.52
CA ALA A 10 -17.27 23.77 5.47
C ALA A 10 -16.45 22.46 5.38
N ARG A 11 -16.15 21.86 6.54
CA ARG A 11 -15.47 20.57 6.65
C ARG A 11 -16.36 19.43 6.15
N LYS A 12 -17.65 19.42 6.46
CA LYS A 12 -18.63 18.46 5.90
C LYS A 12 -18.75 18.60 4.38
N ARG A 13 -18.75 19.82 3.84
CA ARG A 13 -18.77 20.08 2.38
C ARG A 13 -17.50 19.65 1.65
N GLY A 14 -16.37 19.53 2.33
CA GLY A 14 -15.11 19.01 1.80
C GLY A 14 -14.98 17.49 1.89
N VAL A 15 -15.77 16.82 2.75
CA VAL A 15 -15.58 15.39 3.06
C VAL A 15 -16.39 14.46 2.18
N MET A 16 -17.59 14.83 1.75
CA MET A 16 -18.34 14.11 0.72
C MET A 16 -19.29 15.11 0.01
N LYS A 17 -18.99 15.46 -1.25
CA LYS A 17 -20.02 16.01 -2.12
C LYS A 17 -21.13 14.97 -2.19
N ASN A 18 -22.37 15.42 -1.95
CA ASN A 18 -23.54 14.56 -2.17
C ASN A 18 -23.69 14.37 -3.69
N ARG A 19 -22.93 13.39 -4.25
CA ARG A 19 -22.94 13.08 -5.67
C ARG A 19 -24.27 12.42 -6.02
N SER A 20 -24.83 12.79 -7.15
CA SER A 20 -25.93 12.04 -7.75
C SER A 20 -25.49 10.61 -8.09
N TYR A 21 -26.45 9.72 -8.31
CA TYR A 21 -26.14 8.36 -8.77
C TYR A 21 -25.31 8.38 -10.06
N GLU A 22 -25.70 9.22 -11.01
CA GLU A 22 -25.00 9.33 -12.30
C GLU A 22 -23.56 9.82 -12.14
N GLU A 23 -23.32 10.87 -11.34
CA GLU A 23 -21.95 11.38 -11.06
C GLU A 23 -21.08 10.31 -10.41
N ARG A 24 -21.66 9.51 -9.51
CA ARG A 24 -20.96 8.41 -8.82
C ARG A 24 -20.66 7.29 -9.79
N HIS A 25 -21.61 6.94 -10.63
CA HIS A 25 -21.46 5.91 -11.64
C HIS A 25 -20.38 6.26 -12.66
N GLN A 26 -20.37 7.47 -13.19
CA GLN A 26 -19.34 7.94 -14.12
C GLN A 26 -17.95 7.96 -13.46
N ALA A 27 -17.85 8.39 -12.20
CA ALA A 27 -16.60 8.33 -11.46
C ALA A 27 -16.10 6.88 -11.26
N ALA A 28 -17.02 5.94 -10.98
CA ALA A 28 -16.70 4.53 -10.85
C ALA A 28 -16.22 3.90 -12.16
N LEU A 29 -16.79 4.27 -13.30
CA LEU A 29 -16.32 3.80 -14.61
C LEU A 29 -14.89 4.23 -14.89
N GLY A 30 -14.53 5.48 -14.56
CA GLY A 30 -13.16 5.97 -14.69
C GLY A 30 -12.17 5.22 -13.81
N VAL A 31 -12.54 4.90 -12.58
CA VAL A 31 -11.71 4.09 -11.67
C VAL A 31 -11.59 2.65 -12.18
N PHE A 32 -12.67 2.06 -12.64
CA PHE A 32 -12.68 0.70 -13.20
C PHE A 32 -11.79 0.59 -14.44
N ASP A 33 -11.86 1.55 -15.35
CA ASP A 33 -11.00 1.60 -16.52
C ASP A 33 -9.51 1.73 -16.14
N ALA A 34 -9.19 2.60 -15.17
CA ALA A 34 -7.83 2.74 -14.65
C ALA A 34 -7.30 1.43 -14.01
N PHE A 35 -8.14 0.68 -13.29
CA PHE A 35 -7.78 -0.62 -12.73
C PHE A 35 -7.39 -1.62 -13.81
N MET A 36 -8.04 -1.53 -14.97
CA MET A 36 -7.78 -2.38 -16.14
C MET A 36 -6.71 -1.79 -17.07
N GLY A 37 -5.91 -0.83 -16.61
CA GLY A 37 -4.83 -0.22 -17.40
C GLY A 37 -5.29 0.68 -18.55
N GLY A 38 -6.51 1.23 -18.48
CA GLY A 38 -7.06 2.11 -19.53
C GLY A 38 -7.42 1.38 -20.84
N SER A 39 -7.61 0.06 -20.79
CA SER A 39 -7.79 -0.78 -21.99
C SER A 39 -9.22 -1.30 -22.18
N VAL A 40 -10.17 -0.85 -21.35
CA VAL A 40 -11.55 -1.36 -21.41
C VAL A 40 -12.32 -0.70 -22.54
N ALA A 41 -12.53 -1.41 -23.63
CA ALA A 41 -13.29 -0.90 -24.80
C ALA A 41 -14.74 -0.51 -24.47
N GLU A 42 -15.36 -1.21 -23.52
CA GLU A 42 -16.75 -0.99 -23.09
C GLU A 42 -16.87 -1.00 -21.55
N PRO A 43 -16.46 0.07 -20.84
CA PRO A 43 -16.50 0.12 -19.37
C PRO A 43 -17.86 -0.19 -18.77
N GLU A 44 -18.94 0.28 -19.42
CA GLU A 44 -20.34 -0.01 -19.02
C GLU A 44 -20.68 -1.50 -19.05
N ARG A 45 -20.17 -2.23 -20.04
CA ARG A 45 -20.37 -3.68 -20.12
C ARG A 45 -19.64 -4.40 -18.99
N GLY A 46 -18.41 -3.98 -18.71
CA GLY A 46 -17.62 -4.48 -17.59
C GLY A 46 -18.32 -4.24 -16.25
N ALA A 47 -18.81 -3.03 -16.02
CA ALA A 47 -19.55 -2.66 -14.83
C ALA A 47 -20.84 -3.50 -14.64
N ARG A 48 -21.60 -3.70 -15.72
CA ARG A 48 -22.79 -4.58 -15.69
C ARG A 48 -22.44 -6.04 -15.39
N SER A 49 -21.35 -6.55 -15.96
CA SER A 49 -20.86 -7.91 -15.70
C SER A 49 -20.46 -8.09 -14.25
N PHE A 50 -19.69 -7.16 -13.71
CA PHE A 50 -19.25 -7.15 -12.31
C PHE A 50 -20.44 -7.13 -11.33
N ARG A 51 -21.40 -6.24 -11.55
CA ARG A 51 -22.62 -6.18 -10.73
C ARG A 51 -23.44 -7.47 -10.81
N ARG A 52 -23.54 -8.07 -12.00
CA ARG A 52 -24.26 -9.34 -12.18
C ARG A 52 -23.59 -10.49 -11.44
N GLN A 53 -22.29 -10.55 -11.46
CA GLN A 53 -21.50 -11.60 -10.81
C GLN A 53 -21.60 -11.51 -9.28
N HIS A 54 -21.57 -10.30 -8.73
CA HIS A 54 -21.49 -10.08 -7.29
C HIS A 54 -22.79 -9.55 -6.66
N GLY A 55 -23.86 -9.36 -7.44
CA GLY A 55 -25.17 -8.93 -6.96
C GLY A 55 -25.15 -7.58 -6.25
N ALA A 56 -25.82 -7.49 -5.10
CA ALA A 56 -25.89 -6.28 -4.30
C ALA A 56 -24.50 -5.81 -3.81
N LEU A 57 -23.61 -6.75 -3.46
CA LEU A 57 -22.23 -6.44 -3.07
C LEU A 57 -21.46 -5.81 -4.24
N GLY A 58 -21.63 -6.31 -5.45
CA GLY A 58 -21.02 -5.75 -6.66
C GLY A 58 -21.51 -4.34 -6.95
N THR A 59 -22.79 -4.07 -6.74
CA THR A 59 -23.37 -2.72 -6.86
C THR A 59 -22.76 -1.78 -5.82
N PHE A 60 -22.67 -2.21 -4.55
CA PHE A 60 -22.05 -1.43 -3.48
C PHE A 60 -20.57 -1.15 -3.76
N ALA A 61 -19.82 -2.17 -4.15
CA ALA A 61 -18.40 -2.03 -4.47
C ALA A 61 -18.17 -1.06 -5.64
N PHE A 62 -18.97 -1.17 -6.68
CA PHE A 62 -18.85 -0.30 -7.84
C PHE A 62 -19.24 1.15 -7.51
N ASP A 63 -20.43 1.37 -6.95
CA ASP A 63 -20.95 2.72 -6.76
C ASP A 63 -20.32 3.45 -5.57
N VAL A 64 -20.05 2.75 -4.47
CA VAL A 64 -19.51 3.36 -3.25
C VAL A 64 -18.00 3.26 -3.20
N VAL A 65 -17.43 2.05 -3.32
CA VAL A 65 -15.98 1.89 -3.19
C VAL A 65 -15.26 2.56 -4.36
N MET A 66 -15.62 2.27 -5.59
CA MET A 66 -14.99 2.91 -6.75
C MET A 66 -15.49 4.35 -6.94
N GLY A 67 -16.81 4.56 -6.89
CA GLY A 67 -17.44 5.85 -7.19
C GLY A 67 -17.24 6.93 -6.13
N ASP A 68 -17.26 6.59 -4.84
CA ASP A 68 -17.13 7.57 -3.75
C ASP A 68 -15.80 7.50 -3.01
N VAL A 69 -15.14 6.35 -2.91
CA VAL A 69 -13.87 6.22 -2.16
C VAL A 69 -12.66 6.38 -3.07
N TRP A 70 -12.53 5.55 -4.11
CA TRP A 70 -11.37 5.59 -5.00
C TRP A 70 -11.28 6.84 -5.87
N SER A 71 -12.41 7.41 -6.24
CA SER A 71 -12.49 8.64 -7.06
C SER A 71 -12.17 9.94 -6.31
N ARG A 72 -11.88 9.88 -5.01
CA ARG A 72 -11.55 11.07 -4.21
C ARG A 72 -10.16 11.59 -4.56
N SER A 73 -10.01 12.93 -4.59
CA SER A 73 -8.77 13.61 -4.96
C SER A 73 -7.71 13.72 -3.85
N GLN A 74 -8.02 13.30 -2.60
CA GLN A 74 -7.13 13.44 -1.45
C GLN A 74 -5.89 12.54 -1.49
N LEU A 75 -5.98 11.44 -2.21
CA LEU A 75 -4.86 10.53 -2.48
C LEU A 75 -4.83 10.19 -3.96
N SER A 76 -3.65 10.02 -4.50
CA SER A 76 -3.47 9.52 -5.86
C SER A 76 -3.94 8.07 -6.01
N PRO A 77 -4.27 7.58 -7.21
CA PRO A 77 -4.56 6.17 -7.45
C PRO A 77 -3.41 5.25 -7.00
N ARG A 78 -2.17 5.70 -7.21
CA ARG A 78 -0.94 5.02 -6.77
C ARG A 78 -0.89 4.83 -5.25
N ASP A 79 -1.12 5.91 -4.49
CA ASP A 79 -1.09 5.86 -3.02
C ASP A 79 -2.21 4.99 -2.46
N ARG A 80 -3.38 4.99 -3.12
CA ARG A 80 -4.48 4.08 -2.77
C ARG A 80 -4.11 2.63 -3.00
N SER A 81 -3.44 2.31 -4.10
CA SER A 81 -2.95 0.96 -4.38
C SER A 81 -1.93 0.50 -3.34
N LEU A 82 -1.00 1.36 -2.94
CA LEU A 82 -0.05 1.07 -1.86
C LEU A 82 -0.77 0.70 -0.56
N ILE A 83 -1.76 1.50 -0.15
CA ILE A 83 -2.56 1.23 1.05
C ILE A 83 -3.31 -0.11 0.94
N VAL A 84 -3.97 -0.36 -0.20
CA VAL A 84 -4.79 -1.57 -0.38
C VAL A 84 -3.90 -2.81 -0.39
N ILE A 85 -2.78 -2.82 -1.12
CA ILE A 85 -1.82 -3.93 -1.12
C ILE A 85 -1.31 -4.21 0.30
N SER A 86 -0.94 -3.17 1.06
CA SER A 86 -0.51 -3.31 2.46
C SER A 86 -1.57 -3.97 3.34
N VAL A 87 -2.83 -3.54 3.21
CA VAL A 87 -3.95 -4.09 3.97
C VAL A 87 -4.20 -5.55 3.58
N LEU A 88 -4.30 -5.85 2.27
CA LEU A 88 -4.58 -7.20 1.77
C LEU A 88 -3.48 -8.20 2.15
N ALA A 89 -2.21 -7.78 2.07
CA ALA A 89 -1.08 -8.57 2.54
C ALA A 89 -1.17 -8.85 4.04
N THR A 90 -1.56 -7.85 4.85
CA THR A 90 -1.67 -7.97 6.30
C THR A 90 -2.79 -8.91 6.74
N ILE A 91 -3.95 -8.86 6.07
CA ILE A 91 -5.10 -9.72 6.40
C ILE A 91 -5.08 -11.09 5.71
N GLY A 92 -4.12 -11.33 4.81
CA GLY A 92 -3.97 -12.60 4.09
C GLY A 92 -5.02 -12.87 3.00
N SER A 93 -5.60 -11.81 2.41
CA SER A 93 -6.57 -11.93 1.32
C SER A 93 -5.84 -12.14 -0.01
N THR A 94 -5.53 -13.40 -0.34
CA THR A 94 -4.63 -13.77 -1.44
C THR A 94 -5.20 -13.48 -2.83
N GLU A 95 -6.48 -13.75 -3.06
CA GLU A 95 -7.14 -13.50 -4.35
C GLU A 95 -7.18 -12.00 -4.66
N GLU A 96 -7.61 -11.21 -3.70
CA GLU A 96 -7.66 -9.75 -3.83
C GLU A 96 -6.26 -9.14 -3.92
N LEU A 97 -5.28 -9.69 -3.21
CA LEU A 97 -3.89 -9.27 -3.31
C LEU A 97 -3.34 -9.49 -4.72
N SER A 98 -3.61 -10.65 -5.32
CA SER A 98 -3.22 -10.97 -6.70
C SER A 98 -3.80 -9.94 -7.68
N LEU A 99 -5.10 -9.66 -7.59
CA LEU A 99 -5.78 -8.64 -8.40
C LEU A 99 -5.15 -7.26 -8.19
N HIS A 100 -5.03 -6.83 -6.94
CA HIS A 100 -4.53 -5.50 -6.59
C HIS A 100 -3.03 -5.32 -6.84
N THR A 101 -2.26 -6.39 -7.01
CA THR A 101 -0.88 -6.33 -7.51
C THR A 101 -0.85 -5.77 -8.94
N GLU A 102 -1.69 -6.27 -9.84
CA GLU A 102 -1.81 -5.74 -11.20
C GLU A 102 -2.40 -4.32 -11.23
N VAL A 103 -3.47 -4.08 -10.45
CA VAL A 103 -4.04 -2.73 -10.29
C VAL A 103 -3.00 -1.74 -9.79
N GLY A 104 -2.11 -2.15 -8.90
CA GLY A 104 -1.01 -1.34 -8.40
C GLY A 104 -0.04 -0.94 -9.50
N LEU A 105 0.33 -1.88 -10.36
CA LEU A 105 1.17 -1.60 -11.54
C LEU A 105 0.46 -0.64 -12.51
N ASN A 106 -0.81 -0.87 -12.80
CA ASN A 106 -1.61 0.00 -13.67
C ASN A 106 -1.76 1.42 -13.11
N ASN A 107 -1.78 1.56 -11.80
CA ASN A 107 -1.84 2.85 -11.09
C ASN A 107 -0.46 3.50 -10.86
N GLY A 108 0.62 2.90 -11.38
CA GLY A 108 1.96 3.48 -11.39
C GLY A 108 2.88 3.06 -10.24
N LEU A 109 2.56 1.99 -9.52
CA LEU A 109 3.54 1.33 -8.65
C LEU A 109 4.52 0.52 -9.51
N THR A 110 5.77 0.50 -9.12
CA THR A 110 6.79 -0.39 -9.67
C THR A 110 6.75 -1.74 -8.95
N ARG A 111 7.29 -2.78 -9.56
CA ARG A 111 7.46 -4.10 -8.91
C ARG A 111 8.30 -4.01 -7.65
N SER A 112 9.38 -3.25 -7.70
CA SER A 112 10.26 -3.04 -6.55
C SER A 112 9.53 -2.39 -5.37
N GLU A 113 8.65 -1.43 -5.63
CA GLU A 113 7.83 -0.81 -4.58
C GLU A 113 6.81 -1.79 -3.98
N ILE A 114 6.21 -2.64 -4.83
CA ILE A 114 5.28 -3.68 -4.33
C ILE A 114 6.04 -4.70 -3.46
N GLU A 115 7.25 -5.08 -3.84
CA GLU A 115 8.12 -5.94 -3.03
C GLU A 115 8.49 -5.28 -1.70
N GLU A 116 8.82 -3.99 -1.72
CA GLU A 116 9.12 -3.21 -0.52
C GLU A 116 7.93 -3.11 0.44
N ILE A 117 6.71 -2.97 -0.09
CA ILE A 117 5.49 -3.05 0.73
C ILE A 117 5.45 -4.38 1.51
N ILE A 118 5.76 -5.50 0.85
CA ILE A 118 5.72 -6.82 1.50
C ILE A 118 6.81 -6.95 2.57
N ILE A 119 8.01 -6.43 2.31
CA ILE A 119 9.09 -6.37 3.30
C ILE A 119 8.63 -5.55 4.51
N HIS A 120 8.04 -4.39 4.28
CA HIS A 120 7.52 -3.53 5.35
C HIS A 120 6.41 -4.23 6.16
N VAL A 121 5.50 -4.96 5.50
CA VAL A 121 4.47 -5.78 6.17
C VAL A 121 5.10 -6.84 7.08
N ALA A 122 6.27 -7.41 6.74
CA ALA A 122 6.94 -8.38 7.60
C ALA A 122 7.28 -7.81 8.98
N ALA A 123 7.69 -6.55 9.05
CA ALA A 123 8.04 -5.87 10.29
C ALA A 123 6.82 -5.56 11.18
N TYR A 124 5.64 -5.29 10.60
CA TYR A 124 4.46 -4.81 11.33
C TYR A 124 3.35 -5.84 11.49
N ALA A 125 3.20 -6.76 10.54
CA ALA A 125 2.15 -7.79 10.55
C ALA A 125 2.70 -9.22 10.76
N GLY A 126 4.02 -9.37 10.72
CA GLY A 126 4.72 -10.63 10.96
C GLY A 126 5.11 -11.39 9.70
N PHE A 127 6.20 -12.11 9.83
CA PHE A 127 6.88 -12.82 8.74
C PHE A 127 5.99 -13.84 8.00
N PRO A 128 5.12 -14.63 8.66
CA PRO A 128 4.26 -15.58 7.96
C PRO A 128 3.32 -14.92 6.94
N MET A 129 2.74 -13.77 7.28
CA MET A 129 1.85 -13.02 6.40
C MET A 129 2.61 -12.44 5.20
N ALA A 130 3.79 -11.86 5.45
CA ALA A 130 4.65 -11.35 4.39
C ALA A 130 5.12 -12.46 3.44
N MET A 131 5.48 -13.63 3.94
CA MET A 131 5.86 -14.80 3.11
C MET A 131 4.71 -15.31 2.25
N GLN A 132 3.48 -15.31 2.76
CA GLN A 132 2.30 -15.64 1.98
C GLN A 132 2.07 -14.59 0.89
N ALA A 133 2.10 -13.31 1.23
CA ALA A 133 1.93 -12.20 0.31
C ALA A 133 3.02 -12.20 -0.79
N SER A 134 4.28 -12.44 -0.43
CA SER A 134 5.40 -12.55 -1.38
C SER A 134 5.16 -13.63 -2.43
N ARG A 135 4.66 -14.80 -2.03
CA ARG A 135 4.33 -15.88 -3.00
C ARG A 135 3.23 -15.46 -3.96
N VAL A 136 2.17 -14.80 -3.46
CA VAL A 136 1.05 -14.31 -4.28
C VAL A 136 1.53 -13.26 -5.29
N VAL A 137 2.27 -12.27 -4.83
CA VAL A 137 2.82 -11.19 -5.68
C VAL A 137 3.77 -11.76 -6.74
N THR A 138 4.66 -12.68 -6.36
CA THR A 138 5.59 -13.34 -7.29
C THR A 138 4.83 -14.14 -8.35
N SER A 139 3.81 -14.92 -7.95
CA SER A 139 2.96 -15.67 -8.89
C SER A 139 2.28 -14.72 -9.88
N ARG A 140 1.75 -13.60 -9.39
CA ARG A 140 1.11 -12.61 -10.27
C ARG A 140 2.08 -11.98 -11.27
N PHE A 141 3.30 -11.67 -10.84
CA PHE A 141 4.33 -11.17 -11.75
C PHE A 141 4.70 -12.20 -12.82
N CYS A 142 4.81 -13.49 -12.47
CA CYS A 142 5.03 -14.56 -13.42
C CYS A 142 3.89 -14.65 -14.45
N GLU A 143 2.63 -14.56 -14.01
CA GLU A 143 1.45 -14.58 -14.90
C GLU A 143 1.47 -13.39 -15.87
N ILE A 144 1.78 -12.18 -15.39
CA ILE A 144 1.87 -10.98 -16.24
C ILE A 144 2.97 -11.12 -17.30
N ASP A 145 4.11 -11.72 -16.95
CA ASP A 145 5.24 -11.92 -17.87
C ASP A 145 5.09 -13.16 -18.76
N GLY A 146 4.13 -14.03 -18.49
CA GLY A 146 3.98 -15.31 -19.19
C GLY A 146 5.14 -16.26 -18.95
N VAL A 147 5.74 -16.26 -17.74
CA VAL A 147 6.88 -17.10 -17.36
C VAL A 147 6.56 -17.98 -16.16
N ASP A 148 7.18 -19.14 -16.09
CA ASP A 148 6.99 -20.06 -14.95
C ASP A 148 7.76 -19.59 -13.68
N ARG A 149 8.81 -18.81 -13.87
CA ARG A 149 9.67 -18.32 -12.79
C ARG A 149 10.28 -16.97 -13.15
N LEU A 150 10.31 -16.06 -12.16
CA LEU A 150 11.05 -14.81 -12.31
C LEU A 150 12.58 -15.07 -12.34
N PRO A 151 13.37 -14.19 -13.00
CA PRO A 151 14.82 -14.23 -12.94
C PRO A 151 15.30 -14.26 -11.48
N GLU A 152 16.44 -14.89 -11.25
CA GLU A 152 17.06 -14.94 -9.93
C GLU A 152 17.31 -13.51 -9.44
N ARG A 153 16.79 -13.22 -8.26
CA ARG A 153 16.97 -11.90 -7.62
C ARG A 153 18.34 -11.88 -6.96
N LYS A 154 19.09 -10.81 -7.18
CA LYS A 154 20.23 -10.54 -6.32
C LYS A 154 19.69 -10.35 -4.90
N GLY A 155 20.21 -11.11 -3.94
CA GLY A 155 19.94 -10.88 -2.52
C GLY A 155 20.20 -9.42 -2.14
N ALA A 156 19.64 -8.97 -1.03
CA ALA A 156 20.03 -7.69 -0.44
C ALA A 156 21.57 -7.65 -0.35
N ALA A 157 22.15 -6.50 -0.66
CA ALA A 157 23.59 -6.33 -0.49
C ALA A 157 23.95 -6.72 0.94
N GLU A 158 24.95 -7.59 1.11
CA GLU A 158 25.47 -7.90 2.44
C GLU A 158 26.14 -6.66 2.99
N LEU A 159 25.39 -5.86 3.73
CA LEU A 159 25.95 -4.74 4.48
C LEU A 159 26.71 -5.27 5.68
N SER A 160 27.87 -4.70 5.96
CA SER A 160 28.58 -4.92 7.22
C SER A 160 27.76 -4.36 8.40
N ASP A 161 28.02 -4.83 9.60
CA ASP A 161 27.36 -4.31 10.80
C ASP A 161 27.57 -2.79 10.99
N VAL A 162 28.70 -2.27 10.55
CA VAL A 162 29.00 -0.83 10.59
C VAL A 162 28.08 -0.07 9.64
N GLU A 163 28.01 -0.50 8.39
CA GLU A 163 27.14 0.12 7.38
C GLU A 163 25.66 0.06 7.78
N ARG A 164 25.22 -1.04 8.39
CA ARG A 164 23.85 -1.17 8.93
C ARG A 164 23.59 -0.16 10.04
N ARG A 165 24.54 0.03 10.97
CA ARG A 165 24.39 0.98 12.07
C ARG A 165 24.38 2.43 11.56
N GLU A 166 25.23 2.77 10.62
CA GLU A 166 25.26 4.09 9.98
C GLU A 166 23.91 4.39 9.34
N ARG A 167 23.39 3.45 8.54
CA ARG A 167 22.09 3.59 7.88
C ARG A 167 20.95 3.67 8.87
N ALA A 168 20.94 2.82 9.90
CA ALA A 168 19.94 2.83 10.96
C ALA A 168 19.91 4.18 11.69
N HIS A 169 21.07 4.75 11.98
CA HIS A 169 21.18 6.05 12.63
C HIS A 169 20.55 7.15 11.78
N GLU A 170 20.84 7.22 10.49
CA GLU A 170 20.25 8.18 9.56
C GLU A 170 18.71 8.04 9.49
N VAL A 171 18.19 6.82 9.39
CA VAL A 171 16.76 6.55 9.37
C VAL A 171 16.10 7.00 10.68
N ARG A 172 16.68 6.64 11.83
CA ARG A 172 16.17 7.07 13.14
C ARG A 172 16.20 8.58 13.32
N LYS A 173 17.28 9.23 12.88
CA LYS A 173 17.40 10.68 12.91
C LYS A 173 16.29 11.36 12.11
N SER A 174 15.98 10.83 10.94
CA SER A 174 14.86 11.28 10.12
C SER A 174 13.51 11.07 10.80
N LEU A 175 13.24 9.86 11.30
CA LEU A 175 11.95 9.50 11.93
C LEU A 175 11.70 10.25 13.23
N THR A 176 12.76 10.53 14.00
CA THR A 176 12.63 11.24 15.29
C THR A 176 12.69 12.76 15.18
N GLY A 177 12.93 13.28 13.95
CA GLY A 177 13.18 14.72 13.75
C GLY A 177 14.44 15.18 14.47
N GLY A 178 15.48 14.37 14.50
CA GLY A 178 16.77 14.64 15.16
C GLY A 178 16.76 14.42 16.67
N ARG A 179 15.75 13.78 17.25
CA ARG A 179 15.66 13.48 18.69
C ARG A 179 16.29 12.13 19.06
N CYS A 180 17.45 11.82 18.49
CA CYS A 180 18.29 10.68 18.85
C CYS A 180 19.69 11.21 19.21
N ALA A 181 20.56 10.35 19.76
CA ALA A 181 21.93 10.75 20.02
C ALA A 181 22.63 11.09 18.69
N ASP A 182 23.55 12.07 18.71
CA ASP A 182 24.30 12.44 17.50
C ASP A 182 25.37 11.41 17.13
N ASP A 183 25.88 10.67 18.12
CA ASP A 183 26.84 9.59 17.95
C ASP A 183 26.13 8.25 17.72
N ILE A 184 26.56 7.50 16.71
CA ILE A 184 25.93 6.24 16.28
C ILE A 184 25.96 5.19 17.39
N GLU A 185 27.09 5.03 18.06
CA GLU A 185 27.24 4.03 19.12
C GLU A 185 26.41 4.40 20.36
N ALA A 186 26.31 5.70 20.67
CA ALA A 186 25.45 6.17 21.76
C ALA A 186 23.97 5.99 21.44
N ASP A 187 23.55 6.21 20.18
CA ASP A 187 22.18 6.00 19.74
C ASP A 187 21.80 4.51 19.76
N TYR A 188 22.70 3.66 19.29
CA TYR A 188 22.55 2.21 19.36
C TYR A 188 22.46 1.72 20.81
N ALA A 189 23.40 2.13 21.67
CA ALA A 189 23.42 1.74 23.07
C ALA A 189 22.16 2.17 23.82
N ALA A 190 21.66 3.38 23.59
CA ALA A 190 20.43 3.88 24.20
C ALA A 190 19.21 3.05 23.80
N LEU A 191 19.11 2.62 22.54
CA LEU A 191 18.01 1.78 22.08
C LEU A 191 18.09 0.37 22.68
N VAL A 192 19.30 -0.21 22.73
CA VAL A 192 19.52 -1.54 23.32
C VAL A 192 19.28 -1.52 24.83
N GLU A 193 19.71 -0.48 25.54
CA GLU A 193 19.42 -0.32 26.97
C GLU A 193 17.92 -0.28 27.24
N HIS A 194 17.16 0.41 26.38
CA HIS A 194 15.72 0.59 26.56
C HIS A 194 14.90 -0.65 26.16
N LEU A 195 15.28 -1.34 25.08
CA LEU A 195 14.51 -2.42 24.44
C LEU A 195 15.19 -3.81 24.55
N GLY A 196 16.39 -3.90 25.09
CA GLY A 196 17.15 -5.16 25.16
C GLY A 196 17.44 -5.73 23.77
N GLU A 197 17.34 -7.06 23.62
CA GLU A 197 17.58 -7.75 22.34
C GLU A 197 16.67 -7.29 21.21
N VAL A 198 15.45 -6.87 21.53
CA VAL A 198 14.53 -6.27 20.55
C VAL A 198 15.12 -4.98 19.97
N GLY A 199 15.84 -4.20 20.79
CA GLY A 199 16.55 -3.01 20.33
C GLY A 199 17.66 -3.33 19.33
N VAL A 200 18.40 -4.42 19.54
CA VAL A 200 19.41 -4.91 18.59
C VAL A 200 18.78 -5.24 17.24
N ILE A 201 17.70 -6.05 17.28
CA ILE A 201 16.97 -6.46 16.07
C ILE A 201 16.39 -5.24 15.36
N ALA A 202 15.73 -4.33 16.09
CA ALA A 202 15.13 -3.14 15.52
C ALA A 202 16.17 -2.24 14.85
N TYR A 203 17.34 -2.06 15.49
CA TYR A 203 18.40 -1.21 14.94
C TYR A 203 19.00 -1.79 13.65
N HIS A 204 19.32 -3.08 13.64
CA HIS A 204 19.95 -3.71 12.49
C HIS A 204 18.97 -4.00 11.34
N TRP A 205 17.77 -4.43 11.62
CA TRP A 205 16.84 -4.96 10.62
C TRP A 205 15.68 -4.04 10.24
N ALA A 206 15.20 -3.23 11.18
CA ALA A 206 14.10 -2.32 10.89
C ALA A 206 14.56 -0.95 10.39
N PHE A 207 15.78 -0.54 10.75
CA PHE A 207 16.33 0.75 10.36
C PHE A 207 17.56 0.64 9.46
N GLY A 208 18.32 -0.46 9.52
CA GLY A 208 19.60 -0.63 8.85
C GLY A 208 19.53 -1.32 7.49
N ASP A 209 18.47 -2.03 7.20
CA ASP A 209 18.20 -2.67 5.92
C ASP A 209 17.12 -1.92 5.15
#